data_1b0677661f161b76dd27f9e64728ee51
#
_entry.id   1b0677661f161b76dd27f9e64728ee51
#
_cell.length_a   1.000
_cell.length_b   1.000
_cell.length_c   1.000
_cell.angle_alpha   90.00
_cell.angle_beta   90.00
_cell.angle_gamma   90.00
#
_symmetry.space_group_name_H-M   'P 1'
#
loop_
_entity.id
_entity.type
_entity.pdbx_description
1 polymer ?
#
loop_
_entity_poly.entity_id
_entity_poly.type
_entity_poly.pdbx_seq_one_letter_code
_entity_poly.pdbx_strand_id
1 'polypeptide(L)'
;MDFSSYITKHNARKNKLLAVHAGESEADAWHTRRLLGIGGSEVAAVLGLDVLGNKTPFDVWRKKTGQDSSSFSNRFTEWGHILEDVVARHFADVTGFAVAKCNKHFSMKSAPWMVGNIDRLIIINGVKSGVLECKTTAFYNDKKFNKEAAWFVNGEFFDENKSGITDKNDIPLNYYLQCQHYMLVTGLHMCYLAVLIGGNDYRIFAIPFNESDVKYIYNGLSVFWCRYVLDNAPPPPMESDFLRTFFQDDGGTIVADTSTIDLCRQYAEINSQIAALNADKDEIKKKLVAALGSSVSLVLPSGQKIASFKASNTTVIQTDKMTPAELETYSALIKKYTIKQPSETRTLRVNYKENE
;
A
#
# COMPACT_ATOMS: atom_id res chain seq x y z
N MET A 1 22.51 2.60 14.88
CA MET A 1 22.06 1.75 16.02
C MET A 1 22.70 0.38 15.86
N ASP A 2 23.17 -0.21 16.95
CA ASP A 2 23.63 -1.60 16.95
C ASP A 2 22.43 -2.53 17.27
N PHE A 3 22.14 -3.45 16.36
CA PHE A 3 21.04 -4.41 16.49
C PHE A 3 21.56 -5.83 16.78
N SER A 4 22.84 -6.02 17.05
CA SER A 4 23.45 -7.34 17.23
C SER A 4 22.81 -8.16 18.37
N SER A 5 22.43 -7.50 19.47
CA SER A 5 21.72 -8.15 20.58
C SER A 5 20.35 -8.74 20.20
N TYR A 6 19.70 -8.19 19.18
CA TYR A 6 18.40 -8.67 18.71
C TYR A 6 18.48 -9.93 17.84
N ILE A 7 19.66 -10.26 17.29
CA ILE A 7 19.86 -11.49 16.50
C ILE A 7 19.57 -12.72 17.36
N THR A 8 20.01 -12.73 18.61
CA THR A 8 19.71 -13.83 19.56
C THR A 8 18.21 -13.95 19.84
N LYS A 9 17.52 -12.84 20.09
CA LYS A 9 16.06 -12.82 20.27
C LYS A 9 15.33 -13.31 19.01
N HIS A 10 15.78 -12.88 17.83
CA HIS A 10 15.22 -13.34 16.55
C HIS A 10 15.37 -14.85 16.39
N ASN A 11 16.56 -15.39 16.63
CA ASN A 11 16.83 -16.83 16.51
C ASN A 11 16.00 -17.66 17.50
N ALA A 12 15.83 -17.19 18.74
CA ALA A 12 14.97 -17.83 19.71
C ALA A 12 13.50 -17.86 19.25
N ARG A 13 12.98 -16.73 18.71
CA ARG A 13 11.64 -16.65 18.14
C ARG A 13 11.50 -17.60 16.95
N LYS A 14 12.48 -17.62 16.04
CA LYS A 14 12.51 -18.52 14.88
C LYS A 14 12.42 -19.97 15.30
N ASN A 15 13.25 -20.41 16.25
CA ASN A 15 13.24 -21.78 16.72
C ASN A 15 11.90 -22.16 17.36
N LYS A 16 11.29 -21.27 18.15
CA LYS A 16 9.97 -21.48 18.74
C LYS A 16 8.88 -21.65 17.67
N LEU A 17 8.84 -20.76 16.67
CA LEU A 17 7.85 -20.84 15.58
C LEU A 17 8.03 -22.12 14.76
N LEU A 18 9.25 -22.47 14.38
CA LEU A 18 9.51 -23.70 13.62
C LEU A 18 9.16 -24.97 14.40
N ALA A 19 9.34 -24.97 15.73
CA ALA A 19 8.96 -26.11 16.58
C ALA A 19 7.44 -26.28 16.66
N VAL A 20 6.68 -25.19 16.75
CA VAL A 20 5.21 -25.24 16.78
C VAL A 20 4.62 -25.75 15.46
N HIS A 21 5.26 -25.41 14.34
CA HIS A 21 4.78 -25.72 12.99
C HIS A 21 5.53 -26.94 12.37
N ALA A 22 6.20 -27.75 13.17
CA ALA A 22 6.88 -28.95 12.71
C ALA A 22 5.87 -29.99 12.23
N GLY A 23 5.97 -30.39 10.97
CA GLY A 23 5.07 -31.38 10.35
C GLY A 23 3.92 -30.81 9.50
N GLU A 24 3.89 -29.50 9.32
CA GLU A 24 2.93 -28.85 8.44
C GLU A 24 3.21 -29.09 6.94
N SER A 25 2.20 -28.84 6.11
CA SER A 25 2.33 -28.88 4.66
C SER A 25 3.32 -27.83 4.15
N GLU A 26 3.83 -28.00 2.92
CA GLU A 26 4.77 -27.03 2.32
C GLU A 26 4.16 -25.63 2.19
N ALA A 27 2.85 -25.53 1.97
CA ALA A 27 2.11 -24.26 1.92
C ALA A 27 2.09 -23.57 3.29
N ASP A 28 1.83 -24.32 4.37
CA ASP A 28 1.81 -23.80 5.73
C ASP A 28 3.22 -23.41 6.19
N ALA A 29 4.23 -24.19 5.84
CA ALA A 29 5.63 -23.85 6.06
C ALA A 29 6.05 -22.56 5.34
N TRP A 30 5.47 -22.24 4.18
CA TRP A 30 5.67 -20.96 3.50
C TRP A 30 5.07 -19.79 4.31
N HIS A 31 3.85 -19.95 4.84
CA HIS A 31 3.22 -18.96 5.71
C HIS A 31 4.04 -18.73 6.97
N THR A 32 4.50 -19.79 7.62
CA THR A 32 5.35 -19.72 8.83
C THR A 32 6.66 -18.97 8.55
N ARG A 33 7.31 -19.24 7.40
CA ARG A 33 8.52 -18.49 7.01
C ARG A 33 8.27 -16.99 6.85
N ARG A 34 7.09 -16.58 6.38
CA ARG A 34 6.72 -15.15 6.29
C ARG A 34 6.57 -14.47 7.66
N LEU A 35 6.26 -15.21 8.71
CA LEU A 35 6.22 -14.68 10.09
C LEU A 35 7.61 -14.45 10.68
N LEU A 36 8.66 -14.99 10.05
CA LEU A 36 10.02 -14.91 10.53
C LEU A 36 10.83 -13.70 10.04
N GLY A 37 10.23 -12.87 9.22
CA GLY A 37 10.94 -11.68 8.70
C GLY A 37 10.03 -10.75 7.92
N ILE A 38 10.63 -9.68 7.39
CA ILE A 38 9.98 -8.68 6.54
C ILE A 38 10.41 -8.95 5.11
N GLY A 39 9.45 -9.32 4.25
CA GLY A 39 9.67 -9.53 2.83
C GLY A 39 9.55 -8.23 2.02
N GLY A 40 10.03 -8.23 0.76
CA GLY A 40 10.05 -7.05 -0.10
C GLY A 40 8.69 -6.37 -0.26
N SER A 41 7.61 -7.14 -0.41
CA SER A 41 6.25 -6.61 -0.55
C SER A 41 5.68 -5.93 0.70
N GLU A 42 6.35 -6.04 1.85
CA GLU A 42 5.93 -5.45 3.12
C GLU A 42 6.72 -4.18 3.47
N VAL A 43 7.80 -3.89 2.73
CA VAL A 43 8.73 -2.80 3.04
C VAL A 43 8.02 -1.45 3.09
N ALA A 44 7.23 -1.13 2.07
CA ALA A 44 6.51 0.15 2.02
C ALA A 44 5.54 0.29 3.20
N ALA A 45 4.80 -0.76 3.55
CA ALA A 45 3.88 -0.76 4.68
C ALA A 45 4.61 -0.57 6.02
N VAL A 46 5.74 -1.27 6.24
CA VAL A 46 6.56 -1.13 7.46
C VAL A 46 7.12 0.28 7.62
N LEU A 47 7.45 0.94 6.51
CA LEU A 47 7.97 2.31 6.51
C LEU A 47 6.86 3.38 6.55
N GLY A 48 5.58 2.99 6.54
CA GLY A 48 4.45 3.93 6.48
C GLY A 48 4.32 4.64 5.12
N LEU A 49 4.83 4.03 4.06
CA LEU A 49 4.92 4.57 2.69
C LEU A 49 4.08 3.76 1.68
N ASP A 50 3.11 2.97 2.13
CA ASP A 50 2.27 2.15 1.25
C ASP A 50 1.25 3.02 0.50
N VAL A 51 1.52 3.27 -0.78
CA VAL A 51 0.66 4.07 -1.67
C VAL A 51 -0.28 3.23 -2.53
N LEU A 52 -0.18 1.90 -2.48
CA LEU A 52 -0.98 0.99 -3.30
C LEU A 52 -2.02 0.20 -2.51
N GLY A 53 -1.68 -0.24 -1.31
CA GLY A 53 -2.48 -1.21 -0.56
C GLY A 53 -3.07 -0.66 0.74
N ASN A 54 -2.78 0.57 1.12
CA ASN A 54 -3.22 1.21 2.37
C ASN A 54 -2.89 0.38 3.63
N LYS A 55 -1.80 -0.41 3.58
CA LYS A 55 -1.31 -1.15 4.74
C LYS A 55 -0.42 -0.26 5.59
N THR A 56 -0.55 -0.41 6.89
CA THR A 56 0.22 0.37 7.87
C THR A 56 1.28 -0.50 8.55
N PRO A 57 2.25 0.12 9.24
CA PRO A 57 3.15 -0.64 10.13
C PRO A 57 2.38 -1.47 11.16
N PHE A 58 1.23 -0.97 11.63
CA PHE A 58 0.39 -1.67 12.60
C PHE A 58 -0.22 -2.95 12.02
N ASP A 59 -0.71 -2.92 10.76
CA ASP A 59 -1.20 -4.12 10.06
C ASP A 59 -0.12 -5.20 9.96
N VAL A 60 1.10 -4.78 9.58
CA VAL A 60 2.23 -5.72 9.48
C VAL A 60 2.60 -6.29 10.85
N TRP A 61 2.64 -5.45 11.88
CA TRP A 61 2.92 -5.87 13.25
C TRP A 61 1.91 -6.90 13.76
N ARG A 62 0.61 -6.65 13.62
CA ARG A 62 -0.44 -7.61 13.99
C ARG A 62 -0.24 -8.96 13.33
N LYS A 63 0.06 -8.95 12.04
CA LYS A 63 0.33 -10.17 11.28
C LYS A 63 1.57 -10.89 11.78
N LYS A 64 2.69 -10.17 11.99
CA LYS A 64 3.94 -10.77 12.47
C LYS A 64 3.83 -11.29 13.89
N THR A 65 3.00 -10.69 14.73
CA THR A 65 2.80 -11.13 16.14
C THR A 65 1.69 -12.17 16.30
N GLY A 66 1.02 -12.56 15.20
CA GLY A 66 -0.03 -13.59 15.22
C GLY A 66 -1.39 -13.08 15.72
N GLN A 67 -1.57 -11.76 15.82
CA GLN A 67 -2.85 -11.14 16.18
C GLN A 67 -3.81 -11.03 15.00
N ASP A 68 -3.32 -11.23 13.77
CA ASP A 68 -4.11 -11.32 12.56
C ASP A 68 -3.70 -12.59 11.80
N SER A 69 -4.59 -13.57 11.77
CA SER A 69 -4.43 -14.81 11.02
C SER A 69 -5.06 -14.79 9.64
N SER A 70 -5.62 -13.65 9.21
CA SER A 70 -6.28 -13.54 7.92
C SER A 70 -5.30 -13.82 6.79
N SER A 71 -5.62 -14.80 5.96
CA SER A 71 -4.93 -15.05 4.70
C SER A 71 -5.59 -14.19 3.62
N PHE A 72 -4.85 -13.23 3.07
CA PHE A 72 -5.36 -12.43 1.98
C PHE A 72 -5.02 -13.11 0.66
N SER A 73 -5.95 -13.89 0.13
CA SER A 73 -5.92 -14.37 -1.25
C SER A 73 -7.10 -13.75 -1.98
N ASN A 74 -6.85 -13.10 -3.10
CA ASN A 74 -7.88 -12.60 -3.99
C ASN A 74 -7.55 -12.93 -5.45
N ARG A 75 -8.54 -12.75 -6.33
CA ARG A 75 -8.37 -13.00 -7.78
C ARG A 75 -7.19 -12.27 -8.42
N PHE A 76 -6.77 -11.12 -7.87
CA PHE A 76 -5.62 -10.37 -8.41
C PHE A 76 -4.29 -11.03 -8.05
N THR A 77 -4.16 -11.56 -6.84
CA THR A 77 -2.97 -12.34 -6.43
C THR A 77 -2.88 -13.66 -7.18
N GLU A 78 -3.99 -14.33 -7.40
CA GLU A 78 -4.05 -15.56 -8.18
C GLU A 78 -3.58 -15.34 -9.62
N TRP A 79 -4.16 -14.36 -10.33
CA TRP A 79 -3.74 -13.99 -11.68
C TRP A 79 -2.31 -13.47 -11.73
N GLY A 80 -1.85 -12.76 -10.69
CA GLY A 80 -0.47 -12.33 -10.55
C GLY A 80 0.51 -13.51 -10.60
N HIS A 81 0.23 -14.58 -9.86
CA HIS A 81 1.04 -15.79 -9.86
C HIS A 81 1.00 -16.54 -11.22
N ILE A 82 -0.19 -16.63 -11.84
CA ILE A 82 -0.34 -17.30 -13.15
C ILE A 82 0.46 -16.56 -14.23
N LEU A 83 0.40 -15.23 -14.24
CA LEU A 83 1.03 -14.40 -15.27
C LEU A 83 2.51 -14.10 -15.01
N GLU A 84 3.02 -14.37 -13.81
CA GLU A 84 4.44 -14.15 -13.45
C GLU A 84 5.40 -14.83 -14.44
N ASP A 85 5.15 -16.13 -14.75
CA ASP A 85 5.96 -16.88 -15.72
C ASP A 85 5.86 -16.31 -17.14
N VAL A 86 4.71 -15.76 -17.52
CA VAL A 86 4.49 -15.12 -18.83
C VAL A 86 5.29 -13.81 -18.92
N VAL A 87 5.19 -12.97 -17.90
CA VAL A 87 5.93 -11.69 -17.80
C VAL A 87 7.44 -11.95 -17.82
N ALA A 88 7.92 -12.94 -17.06
CA ALA A 88 9.34 -13.28 -17.01
C ALA A 88 9.87 -13.84 -18.34
N ARG A 89 9.08 -14.66 -19.03
CA ARG A 89 9.45 -15.20 -20.35
C ARG A 89 9.54 -14.10 -21.38
N HIS A 90 8.54 -13.21 -21.42
CA HIS A 90 8.56 -12.09 -22.35
C HIS A 90 9.75 -11.14 -22.07
N PHE A 91 10.11 -10.95 -20.81
CA PHE A 91 11.35 -10.23 -20.46
C PHE A 91 12.58 -10.86 -21.11
N ALA A 92 12.74 -12.18 -21.01
CA ALA A 92 13.86 -12.89 -21.62
C ALA A 92 13.87 -12.77 -23.14
N ASP A 93 12.68 -12.90 -23.77
CA ASP A 93 12.51 -12.83 -25.23
C ASP A 93 12.93 -11.46 -25.79
N VAL A 94 12.51 -10.36 -25.14
CA VAL A 94 12.78 -9.00 -25.64
C VAL A 94 14.17 -8.50 -25.28
N THR A 95 14.76 -8.93 -24.16
CA THR A 95 16.08 -8.45 -23.70
C THR A 95 17.22 -9.35 -24.14
N GLY A 96 16.94 -10.61 -24.48
CA GLY A 96 17.96 -11.62 -24.69
C GLY A 96 18.68 -12.08 -23.42
N PHE A 97 18.28 -11.58 -22.24
CA PHE A 97 18.89 -12.01 -20.98
C PHE A 97 18.35 -13.37 -20.55
N ALA A 98 19.24 -14.26 -20.11
CA ALA A 98 18.82 -15.49 -19.49
C ALA A 98 18.23 -15.21 -18.10
N VAL A 99 17.03 -15.76 -17.83
CA VAL A 99 16.37 -15.65 -16.54
C VAL A 99 16.23 -17.04 -15.91
N ALA A 100 16.47 -17.14 -14.61
CA ALA A 100 16.37 -18.38 -13.87
C ALA A 100 15.37 -18.23 -12.70
N LYS A 101 14.45 -19.18 -12.55
CA LYS A 101 13.56 -19.25 -11.40
C LYS A 101 14.38 -19.41 -10.11
N CYS A 102 14.02 -18.67 -9.08
CA CYS A 102 14.76 -18.68 -7.84
C CYS A 102 13.87 -19.16 -6.68
N ASN A 103 14.04 -20.40 -6.28
CA ASN A 103 13.35 -20.96 -5.11
C ASN A 103 14.09 -20.71 -3.80
N LYS A 104 15.18 -19.93 -3.84
CA LYS A 104 15.99 -19.63 -2.65
C LYS A 104 15.33 -18.55 -1.80
N HIS A 105 15.19 -18.83 -0.53
CA HIS A 105 14.86 -17.82 0.48
C HIS A 105 16.14 -17.09 0.89
N PHE A 106 16.21 -15.81 0.64
CA PHE A 106 17.34 -14.96 1.04
C PHE A 106 17.09 -14.38 2.43
N SER A 107 18.17 -14.23 3.19
CA SER A 107 18.15 -13.58 4.50
C SER A 107 19.51 -12.95 4.75
N MET A 108 19.55 -11.76 5.31
CA MET A 108 20.82 -11.08 5.66
C MET A 108 21.40 -11.66 6.94
N LYS A 109 22.71 -11.92 6.96
CA LYS A 109 23.40 -12.39 8.19
C LYS A 109 23.36 -11.35 9.31
N SER A 110 23.54 -10.08 8.98
CA SER A 110 23.55 -8.95 9.94
C SER A 110 22.17 -8.51 10.40
N ALA A 111 21.10 -8.89 9.66
CA ALA A 111 19.73 -8.56 9.96
C ALA A 111 18.80 -9.71 9.47
N PRO A 112 18.79 -10.86 10.17
CA PRO A 112 18.14 -12.08 9.69
C PRO A 112 16.63 -11.97 9.53
N TRP A 113 16.02 -10.90 10.03
CA TRP A 113 14.63 -10.53 9.78
C TRP A 113 14.38 -9.86 8.43
N MET A 114 15.42 -9.47 7.70
CA MET A 114 15.29 -8.99 6.32
C MET A 114 15.37 -10.19 5.39
N VAL A 115 14.23 -10.55 4.82
CA VAL A 115 14.08 -11.74 4.00
C VAL A 115 13.56 -11.41 2.61
N GLY A 116 13.89 -12.23 1.63
CA GLY A 116 13.44 -12.05 0.25
C GLY A 116 13.20 -13.37 -0.46
N ASN A 117 12.07 -13.44 -1.17
CA ASN A 117 11.81 -14.40 -2.21
C ASN A 117 11.70 -13.59 -3.50
N ILE A 118 12.66 -13.74 -4.39
CA ILE A 118 12.70 -13.03 -5.66
C ILE A 118 12.06 -13.90 -6.75
N ASP A 119 11.42 -13.27 -7.73
CA ASP A 119 10.74 -14.01 -8.78
C ASP A 119 11.77 -14.72 -9.68
N ARG A 120 12.76 -13.97 -10.18
CA ARG A 120 13.82 -14.52 -11.07
C ARG A 120 15.18 -13.87 -10.79
N LEU A 121 16.21 -14.65 -11.11
CA LEU A 121 17.59 -14.15 -11.26
C LEU A 121 17.87 -13.87 -12.72
N ILE A 122 18.54 -12.77 -13.00
CA ILE A 122 19.08 -12.46 -14.34
C ILE A 122 20.49 -12.94 -14.42
N ILE A 123 20.78 -13.66 -15.51
CA ILE A 123 22.09 -14.25 -15.79
C ILE A 123 22.64 -13.59 -17.08
N ILE A 124 23.76 -12.92 -16.96
CA ILE A 124 24.49 -12.32 -18.09
C ILE A 124 25.85 -12.98 -18.15
N ASN A 125 26.19 -13.56 -19.30
CA ASN A 125 27.45 -14.28 -19.50
C ASN A 125 27.75 -15.34 -18.42
N GLY A 126 26.72 -16.05 -17.96
CA GLY A 126 26.83 -17.07 -16.92
C GLY A 126 26.94 -16.53 -15.48
N VAL A 127 26.92 -15.21 -15.29
CA VAL A 127 27.04 -14.55 -13.98
C VAL A 127 25.68 -14.03 -13.53
N LYS A 128 25.35 -14.21 -12.24
CA LYS A 128 24.16 -13.59 -11.63
C LYS A 128 24.35 -12.07 -11.57
N SER A 129 23.61 -11.36 -12.40
CA SER A 129 23.82 -9.93 -12.65
C SER A 129 22.70 -9.03 -12.11
N GLY A 130 21.53 -9.60 -11.84
CA GLY A 130 20.42 -8.81 -11.36
C GLY A 130 19.24 -9.64 -10.84
N VAL A 131 18.27 -8.94 -10.30
CA VAL A 131 16.97 -9.45 -9.90
C VAL A 131 15.94 -9.03 -10.96
N LEU A 132 15.01 -9.91 -11.30
CA LEU A 132 13.81 -9.57 -12.06
C LEU A 132 12.60 -9.71 -11.13
N GLU A 133 11.86 -8.64 -11.01
CA GLU A 133 10.55 -8.58 -10.34
C GLU A 133 9.47 -8.46 -11.40
N CYS A 134 8.47 -9.34 -11.34
CA CYS A 134 7.38 -9.42 -12.30
C CYS A 134 6.08 -8.89 -11.69
N LYS A 135 5.42 -7.96 -12.36
CA LYS A 135 4.16 -7.39 -11.89
C LYS A 135 3.09 -7.39 -12.97
N THR A 136 1.86 -7.58 -12.52
CA THR A 136 0.66 -7.30 -13.33
C THR A 136 -0.20 -6.29 -12.61
N THR A 137 -0.75 -5.32 -13.34
CA THR A 137 -1.61 -4.29 -12.74
C THR A 137 -2.72 -3.88 -13.71
N ALA A 138 -3.80 -3.32 -13.16
CA ALA A 138 -4.91 -2.84 -13.96
C ALA A 138 -4.56 -1.54 -14.71
N PHE A 139 -5.22 -1.29 -15.81
CA PHE A 139 -4.99 -0.13 -16.68
C PHE A 139 -5.14 1.23 -15.96
N TYR A 140 -6.03 1.36 -14.98
CA TYR A 140 -6.19 2.59 -14.22
C TYR A 140 -4.94 3.02 -13.42
N ASN A 141 -3.97 2.11 -13.27
CA ASN A 141 -2.68 2.42 -12.64
C ASN A 141 -1.61 2.90 -13.62
N ASP A 142 -1.89 2.95 -14.94
CA ASP A 142 -0.93 3.34 -15.98
C ASP A 142 -0.19 4.65 -15.66
N LYS A 143 -0.93 5.68 -15.24
CA LYS A 143 -0.38 6.99 -14.87
C LYS A 143 0.57 7.01 -13.68
N LYS A 144 0.66 5.92 -12.94
CA LYS A 144 1.63 5.75 -11.83
C LYS A 144 3.02 5.30 -12.31
N PHE A 145 3.16 5.04 -13.61
CA PHE A 145 4.38 4.58 -14.24
C PHE A 145 4.81 5.58 -15.32
N ASN A 146 5.93 6.25 -15.09
CA ASN A 146 6.50 7.18 -16.06
C ASN A 146 7.05 6.42 -17.28
N LYS A 147 6.38 6.53 -18.43
CA LYS A 147 6.81 5.86 -19.67
C LYS A 147 8.19 6.30 -20.13
N GLU A 148 8.54 7.55 -19.91
CA GLU A 148 9.82 8.12 -20.35
C GLU A 148 11.01 7.57 -19.54
N ALA A 149 10.75 7.06 -18.34
CA ALA A 149 11.75 6.43 -17.49
C ALA A 149 11.83 4.91 -17.69
N ALA A 150 10.96 4.35 -18.52
CA ALA A 150 11.02 2.93 -18.83
C ALA A 150 12.20 2.64 -19.77
N TRP A 151 12.92 1.55 -19.49
CA TRP A 151 13.98 1.05 -20.36
C TRP A 151 13.43 0.40 -21.64
N PHE A 152 12.22 -0.19 -21.57
CA PHE A 152 11.53 -0.82 -22.69
C PHE A 152 10.02 -0.58 -22.59
N VAL A 153 9.38 -0.28 -23.73
CA VAL A 153 7.91 -0.16 -23.83
C VAL A 153 7.44 -0.80 -25.14
N ASN A 154 6.63 -1.84 -25.07
CA ASN A 154 5.89 -2.48 -26.18
C ASN A 154 6.69 -2.70 -27.48
N GLY A 155 7.95 -3.13 -27.40
CA GLY A 155 8.80 -3.41 -28.57
C GLY A 155 9.91 -2.39 -28.81
N GLU A 156 9.93 -1.27 -28.08
CA GLU A 156 10.94 -0.23 -28.24
C GLU A 156 11.83 -0.13 -27.01
N PHE A 157 13.15 -0.20 -27.22
CA PHE A 157 14.15 0.20 -26.23
C PHE A 157 14.37 1.69 -26.32
N PHE A 158 14.36 2.37 -25.17
CA PHE A 158 14.74 3.77 -25.14
C PHE A 158 16.25 3.91 -25.34
N ASP A 159 16.63 4.92 -26.15
CA ASP A 159 18.00 5.20 -26.56
C ASP A 159 18.96 5.22 -25.34
N GLU A 160 20.14 4.65 -25.50
CA GLU A 160 21.22 4.59 -24.49
C GLU A 160 21.61 5.98 -23.96
N ASN A 161 21.32 7.06 -24.67
CA ASN A 161 21.53 8.45 -24.26
C ASN A 161 20.46 9.01 -23.32
N LYS A 162 19.28 8.39 -23.22
CA LYS A 162 18.32 8.63 -22.15
C LYS A 162 18.64 7.56 -21.12
N SER A 163 19.19 7.88 -20.03
CA SER A 163 19.83 7.02 -19.01
C SER A 163 19.08 5.72 -18.63
N GLY A 164 17.89 5.45 -19.12
CA GLY A 164 17.10 4.23 -18.87
C GLY A 164 17.01 3.81 -17.39
N ILE A 165 17.50 4.66 -16.51
CA ILE A 165 17.57 4.44 -15.06
C ILE A 165 16.33 5.00 -14.43
N THR A 166 15.58 4.15 -13.77
CA THR A 166 14.35 4.47 -13.09
C THR A 166 14.60 4.98 -11.67
N ASP A 167 14.05 6.16 -11.37
CA ASP A 167 14.03 6.76 -10.03
C ASP A 167 12.78 6.31 -9.25
N LYS A 168 12.79 6.56 -7.95
CA LYS A 168 11.66 6.26 -7.05
C LYS A 168 10.35 7.01 -7.36
N ASN A 169 10.43 8.09 -8.13
CA ASN A 169 9.25 8.87 -8.55
C ASN A 169 8.66 8.39 -9.88
N ASP A 170 9.36 7.51 -10.60
CA ASP A 170 8.95 7.04 -11.93
C ASP A 170 8.00 5.85 -11.89
N ILE A 171 7.99 5.14 -10.77
CA ILE A 171 7.17 3.95 -10.54
C ILE A 171 6.52 4.01 -9.16
N PRO A 172 5.46 3.22 -8.89
CA PRO A 172 4.90 3.14 -7.56
C PRO A 172 5.97 2.86 -6.49
N LEU A 173 6.02 3.70 -5.47
CA LEU A 173 7.03 3.63 -4.42
C LEU A 173 7.13 2.25 -3.75
N ASN A 174 6.01 1.55 -3.63
CA ASN A 174 5.96 0.16 -3.14
C ASN A 174 6.88 -0.77 -3.95
N TYR A 175 6.85 -0.67 -5.28
CA TYR A 175 7.65 -1.52 -6.16
C TYR A 175 9.12 -1.11 -6.15
N TYR A 176 9.40 0.20 -6.11
CA TYR A 176 10.76 0.70 -5.96
C TYR A 176 11.41 0.19 -4.67
N LEU A 177 10.76 0.36 -3.53
CA LEU A 177 11.26 -0.10 -2.23
C LEU A 177 11.41 -1.62 -2.17
N GLN A 178 10.52 -2.38 -2.81
CA GLN A 178 10.63 -3.83 -2.93
C GLN A 178 11.87 -4.22 -3.72
N CYS A 179 12.15 -3.57 -4.86
CA CYS A 179 13.35 -3.80 -5.68
C CYS A 179 14.64 -3.47 -4.91
N GLN A 180 14.69 -2.33 -4.21
CA GLN A 180 15.84 -1.95 -3.38
C GLN A 180 16.08 -2.97 -2.26
N HIS A 181 15.02 -3.45 -1.61
CA HIS A 181 15.12 -4.47 -0.59
C HIS A 181 15.64 -5.81 -1.15
N TYR A 182 15.19 -6.21 -2.33
CA TYR A 182 15.69 -7.44 -2.95
C TYR A 182 17.18 -7.33 -3.31
N MET A 183 17.63 -6.19 -3.80
CA MET A 183 19.05 -5.95 -4.02
C MET A 183 19.85 -6.00 -2.71
N LEU A 184 19.31 -5.43 -1.63
CA LEU A 184 19.94 -5.50 -0.31
C LEU A 184 20.12 -6.94 0.18
N VAL A 185 19.09 -7.79 0.10
CA VAL A 185 19.15 -9.15 0.65
C VAL A 185 19.89 -10.14 -0.25
N THR A 186 19.99 -9.84 -1.56
CA THR A 186 20.71 -10.68 -2.51
C THR A 186 22.17 -10.28 -2.69
N GLY A 187 22.51 -9.02 -2.41
CA GLY A 187 23.82 -8.42 -2.71
C GLY A 187 24.00 -8.08 -4.19
N LEU A 188 22.92 -8.09 -4.99
CA LEU A 188 22.93 -7.68 -6.39
C LEU A 188 22.64 -6.18 -6.50
N HIS A 189 23.18 -5.51 -7.53
CA HIS A 189 23.11 -4.07 -7.64
C HIS A 189 22.22 -3.57 -8.79
N MET A 190 21.48 -4.47 -9.44
CA MET A 190 20.50 -4.13 -10.46
C MET A 190 19.23 -4.94 -10.25
N CYS A 191 18.09 -4.26 -10.30
CA CYS A 191 16.78 -4.89 -10.34
C CYS A 191 16.02 -4.40 -11.57
N TYR A 192 15.45 -5.32 -12.33
CA TYR A 192 14.50 -4.98 -13.40
C TYR A 192 13.10 -5.25 -12.91
N LEU A 193 12.24 -4.26 -13.04
CA LEU A 193 10.80 -4.40 -12.83
C LEU A 193 10.14 -4.56 -14.20
N ALA A 194 9.63 -5.74 -14.48
CA ALA A 194 8.81 -6.00 -15.66
C ALA A 194 7.34 -5.94 -15.27
N VAL A 195 6.57 -5.06 -15.90
CA VAL A 195 5.17 -4.86 -15.56
C VAL A 195 4.28 -4.96 -16.79
N LEU A 196 3.21 -5.78 -16.68
CA LEU A 196 2.12 -5.88 -17.64
C LEU A 196 0.93 -5.09 -17.13
N ILE A 197 0.61 -3.98 -17.78
CA ILE A 197 -0.45 -3.04 -17.40
C ILE A 197 -1.68 -3.30 -18.28
N GLY A 198 -2.83 -3.54 -17.66
CA GLY A 198 -4.09 -3.76 -18.39
C GLY A 198 -4.10 -4.98 -19.30
N GLY A 199 -3.08 -5.84 -19.24
CA GLY A 199 -2.96 -7.06 -20.02
C GLY A 199 -2.32 -6.89 -21.41
N ASN A 200 -1.96 -5.68 -21.84
CA ASN A 200 -1.44 -5.38 -23.17
C ASN A 200 -0.36 -4.29 -23.23
N ASP A 201 -0.12 -3.53 -22.17
CA ASP A 201 0.97 -2.56 -22.11
C ASP A 201 2.10 -3.15 -21.26
N TYR A 202 3.20 -3.54 -21.91
CA TYR A 202 4.35 -4.18 -21.26
C TYR A 202 5.51 -3.20 -21.18
N ARG A 203 6.01 -2.99 -19.96
CA ARG A 203 7.13 -2.09 -19.69
C ARG A 203 8.18 -2.74 -18.81
N ILE A 204 9.44 -2.37 -19.05
CA ILE A 204 10.59 -2.75 -18.21
C ILE A 204 11.22 -1.48 -17.65
N PHE A 205 11.48 -1.49 -16.36
CA PHE A 205 12.18 -0.42 -15.64
C PHE A 205 13.48 -0.96 -15.06
N ALA A 206 14.59 -0.28 -15.32
CA ALA A 206 15.91 -0.66 -14.84
C ALA A 206 16.24 0.18 -13.58
N ILE A 207 16.29 -0.47 -12.44
CA ILE A 207 16.42 0.15 -11.13
C ILE A 207 17.79 -0.19 -10.55
N PRO A 208 18.73 0.76 -10.47
CA PRO A 208 20.03 0.53 -9.84
C PRO A 208 19.91 0.52 -8.31
N PHE A 209 20.87 -0.12 -7.67
CA PHE A 209 21.03 -0.06 -6.22
C PHE A 209 21.30 1.37 -5.76
N ASN A 210 20.50 1.87 -4.83
CA ASN A 210 20.67 3.18 -4.22
C ASN A 210 21.07 3.03 -2.75
N GLU A 211 22.30 3.39 -2.43
CA GLU A 211 22.88 3.21 -1.11
C GLU A 211 22.11 3.98 -0.01
N SER A 212 21.66 5.19 -0.30
CA SER A 212 20.94 6.02 0.67
C SER A 212 19.55 5.45 0.98
N ASP A 213 18.83 5.02 -0.05
CA ASP A 213 17.49 4.44 0.11
C ASP A 213 17.57 3.07 0.78
N VAL A 214 18.56 2.26 0.44
CA VAL A 214 18.82 0.96 1.09
C VAL A 214 19.19 1.14 2.56
N LYS A 215 19.99 2.14 2.91
CA LYS A 215 20.30 2.47 4.30
C LYS A 215 19.06 2.91 5.08
N TYR A 216 18.17 3.68 4.46
CA TYR A 216 16.90 4.05 5.03
C TYR A 216 16.01 2.82 5.29
N ILE A 217 15.87 1.93 4.29
CA ILE A 217 15.16 0.65 4.40
C ILE A 217 15.74 -0.18 5.54
N TYR A 218 17.06 -0.40 5.56
CA TYR A 218 17.73 -1.19 6.59
C TYR A 218 17.43 -0.69 7.99
N ASN A 219 17.55 0.62 8.22
CA ASN A 219 17.29 1.20 9.53
C ASN A 219 15.82 1.10 9.94
N GLY A 220 14.89 1.44 9.04
CA GLY A 220 13.46 1.39 9.32
C GLY A 220 12.96 -0.02 9.62
N LEU A 221 13.35 -0.99 8.79
CA LEU A 221 12.97 -2.39 9.01
C LEU A 221 13.60 -2.97 10.28
N SER A 222 14.85 -2.59 10.60
CA SER A 222 15.50 -3.04 11.84
C SER A 222 14.83 -2.46 13.07
N VAL A 223 14.51 -1.17 13.07
CA VAL A 223 13.74 -0.54 14.17
C VAL A 223 12.39 -1.24 14.32
N PHE A 224 11.68 -1.42 13.23
CA PHE A 224 10.37 -2.07 13.26
C PHE A 224 10.45 -3.49 13.86
N TRP A 225 11.36 -4.32 13.35
CA TRP A 225 11.46 -5.69 13.79
C TRP A 225 11.89 -5.78 15.26
N CYS A 226 12.93 -5.05 15.62
CA CYS A 226 13.51 -5.15 16.96
C CYS A 226 12.57 -4.58 18.03
N ARG A 227 12.06 -3.37 17.82
CA ARG A 227 11.26 -2.68 18.85
C ARG A 227 9.80 -3.09 18.89
N TYR A 228 9.22 -3.40 17.73
CA TYR A 228 7.79 -3.69 17.70
C TYR A 228 7.52 -5.19 17.65
N VAL A 229 8.21 -5.95 16.80
CA VAL A 229 7.94 -7.40 16.68
C VAL A 229 8.60 -8.20 17.81
N LEU A 230 9.90 -8.02 18.06
CA LEU A 230 10.62 -8.81 19.06
C LEU A 230 10.33 -8.39 20.51
N ASP A 231 10.11 -7.11 20.75
CA ASP A 231 9.72 -6.60 22.08
C ASP A 231 8.20 -6.61 22.26
N ASN A 232 7.44 -7.06 21.24
CA ASN A 232 5.97 -7.16 21.24
C ASN A 232 5.26 -5.87 21.64
N ALA A 233 5.79 -4.73 21.21
CA ALA A 233 5.20 -3.41 21.41
C ALA A 233 4.55 -2.94 20.11
N PRO A 234 3.30 -2.44 20.10
CA PRO A 234 2.70 -1.97 18.86
C PRO A 234 3.43 -0.72 18.34
N PRO A 235 3.61 -0.57 17.00
CA PRO A 235 4.07 0.68 16.43
C PRO A 235 3.04 1.79 16.65
N PRO A 236 3.44 3.07 16.63
CA PRO A 236 2.49 4.18 16.68
C PRO A 236 1.45 4.04 15.55
N PRO A 237 0.15 4.22 15.85
CA PRO A 237 -0.89 4.13 14.83
C PRO A 237 -0.78 5.30 13.84
N MET A 238 -1.06 5.02 12.57
CA MET A 238 -1.22 6.03 11.52
C MET A 238 -2.68 6.50 11.46
N GLU A 239 -2.94 7.61 10.78
CA GLU A 239 -4.30 8.16 10.64
C GLU A 239 -5.29 7.11 10.07
N SER A 240 -4.87 6.34 9.10
CA SER A 240 -5.69 5.26 8.53
C SER A 240 -6.01 4.14 9.51
N ASP A 241 -5.23 3.96 10.57
CA ASP A 241 -5.49 2.94 11.59
C ASP A 241 -6.67 3.32 12.48
N PHE A 242 -6.90 4.62 12.69
CA PHE A 242 -8.06 5.11 13.46
C PHE A 242 -9.39 4.87 12.75
N LEU A 243 -9.37 4.70 11.42
CA LEU A 243 -10.56 4.44 10.62
C LEU A 243 -10.91 2.95 10.57
N ARG A 244 -10.05 2.08 11.10
CA ARG A 244 -10.22 0.62 11.09
C ARG A 244 -10.57 0.11 12.48
N THR A 245 -11.41 -0.90 12.53
CA THR A 245 -11.77 -1.58 13.77
C THR A 245 -10.68 -2.60 14.12
N PHE A 246 -9.58 -2.18 14.74
CA PHE A 246 -8.55 -3.10 15.23
C PHE A 246 -8.96 -3.88 16.46
N PHE A 247 -9.86 -3.32 17.24
CA PHE A 247 -10.41 -3.93 18.44
C PHE A 247 -11.91 -4.17 18.23
N GLN A 248 -12.39 -5.34 18.56
CA GLN A 248 -13.82 -5.58 18.62
C GLN A 248 -14.42 -4.66 19.68
N ASP A 249 -15.58 -4.09 19.37
CA ASP A 249 -16.36 -3.30 20.31
C ASP A 249 -16.98 -4.28 21.33
N ASP A 250 -16.48 -4.23 22.57
CA ASP A 250 -16.98 -5.06 23.66
C ASP A 250 -18.12 -4.37 24.45
N GLY A 251 -18.50 -3.16 24.05
CA GLY A 251 -19.48 -2.33 24.73
C GLY A 251 -18.98 -1.77 26.08
N GLY A 252 -17.68 -1.98 26.39
CA GLY A 252 -17.09 -1.53 27.64
C GLY A 252 -16.94 -0.02 27.73
N THR A 253 -16.84 0.46 28.95
CA THR A 253 -16.60 1.87 29.29
C THR A 253 -15.34 1.98 30.14
N ILE A 254 -14.46 2.91 29.80
CA ILE A 254 -13.28 3.24 30.58
C ILE A 254 -13.40 4.64 31.18
N VAL A 255 -12.88 4.82 32.39
CA VAL A 255 -12.77 6.14 33.02
C VAL A 255 -11.56 6.83 32.43
N ALA A 256 -11.77 8.02 31.84
CA ALA A 256 -10.69 8.80 31.24
C ALA A 256 -9.81 9.41 32.35
N ASP A 257 -8.50 9.35 32.13
CA ASP A 257 -7.52 10.09 32.92
C ASP A 257 -7.47 11.58 32.51
N THR A 258 -6.76 12.40 33.28
CA THR A 258 -6.65 13.83 33.04
C THR A 258 -6.11 14.14 31.62
N SER A 259 -5.12 13.37 31.14
CA SER A 259 -4.53 13.57 29.83
C SER A 259 -5.51 13.28 28.70
N THR A 260 -6.32 12.24 28.84
CA THR A 260 -7.38 11.89 27.89
C THR A 260 -8.50 12.94 27.89
N ILE A 261 -8.86 13.48 29.06
CA ILE A 261 -9.83 14.58 29.16
C ILE A 261 -9.33 15.83 28.42
N ASP A 262 -8.04 16.17 28.59
CA ASP A 262 -7.43 17.32 27.89
C ASP A 262 -7.39 17.14 26.38
N LEU A 263 -7.12 15.93 25.90
CA LEU A 263 -7.22 15.61 24.46
C LEU A 263 -8.66 15.76 23.93
N CYS A 264 -9.66 15.33 24.69
CA CYS A 264 -11.07 15.52 24.32
C CYS A 264 -11.43 17.02 24.24
N ARG A 265 -10.93 17.84 25.18
CA ARG A 265 -11.13 19.31 25.17
C ARG A 265 -10.51 19.94 23.94
N GLN A 266 -9.24 19.63 23.63
CA GLN A 266 -8.54 20.13 22.45
C GLN A 266 -9.25 19.71 21.16
N TYR A 267 -9.71 18.47 21.06
CA TYR A 267 -10.45 17.97 19.91
C TYR A 267 -11.79 18.73 19.71
N ALA A 268 -12.53 18.99 20.79
CA ALA A 268 -13.77 19.75 20.74
C ALA A 268 -13.54 21.21 20.30
N GLU A 269 -12.48 21.85 20.79
CA GLU A 269 -12.10 23.21 20.40
C GLU A 269 -11.72 23.30 18.92
N ILE A 270 -10.89 22.38 18.42
CA ILE A 270 -10.53 22.32 16.99
C ILE A 270 -11.78 22.12 16.12
N ASN A 271 -12.70 21.25 16.50
CA ASN A 271 -13.96 21.06 15.77
C ASN A 271 -14.81 22.34 15.72
N SER A 272 -14.85 23.11 16.81
CA SER A 272 -15.52 24.40 16.83
C SER A 272 -14.90 25.40 15.85
N GLN A 273 -13.56 25.46 15.79
CA GLN A 273 -12.83 26.30 14.84
C GLN A 273 -13.09 25.87 13.40
N ILE A 274 -13.10 24.57 13.12
CA ILE A 274 -13.43 24.02 11.79
C ILE A 274 -14.86 24.41 11.39
N ALA A 275 -15.82 24.33 12.31
CA ALA A 275 -17.21 24.73 12.05
C ALA A 275 -17.32 26.21 11.68
N ALA A 276 -16.63 27.10 12.43
CA ALA A 276 -16.61 28.54 12.15
C ALA A 276 -15.98 28.82 10.76
N LEU A 277 -14.82 28.23 10.46
CA LEU A 277 -14.16 28.38 9.17
C LEU A 277 -14.99 27.83 8.00
N ASN A 278 -15.75 26.76 8.20
CA ASN A 278 -16.68 26.25 7.18
C ASN A 278 -17.84 27.22 6.95
N ALA A 279 -18.37 27.86 7.99
CA ALA A 279 -19.41 28.89 7.83
C ALA A 279 -18.88 30.09 7.03
N ASP A 280 -17.68 30.58 7.33
CA ASP A 280 -17.02 31.65 6.58
C ASP A 280 -16.79 31.26 5.11
N LYS A 281 -16.29 30.05 4.87
CA LYS A 281 -16.13 29.52 3.52
C LYS A 281 -17.44 29.48 2.74
N ASP A 282 -18.53 29.07 3.38
CA ASP A 282 -19.83 28.99 2.75
C ASP A 282 -20.39 30.38 2.42
N GLU A 283 -20.13 31.40 3.26
CA GLU A 283 -20.46 32.81 2.94
C GLU A 283 -19.65 33.33 1.74
N ILE A 284 -18.35 33.04 1.68
CA ILE A 284 -17.51 33.39 0.53
C ILE A 284 -18.03 32.68 -0.74
N LYS A 285 -18.37 31.39 -0.62
CA LYS A 285 -18.93 30.62 -1.73
C LYS A 285 -20.23 31.23 -2.27
N LYS A 286 -21.16 31.66 -1.39
CA LYS A 286 -22.37 32.36 -1.80
C LYS A 286 -22.08 33.62 -2.61
N LYS A 287 -21.11 34.43 -2.17
CA LYS A 287 -20.68 35.64 -2.87
C LYS A 287 -20.07 35.33 -4.24
N LEU A 288 -19.24 34.30 -4.34
CA LEU A 288 -18.64 33.83 -5.60
C LEU A 288 -19.70 33.31 -6.59
N VAL A 289 -20.67 32.54 -6.10
CA VAL A 289 -21.78 32.03 -6.93
C VAL A 289 -22.64 33.21 -7.43
N ALA A 290 -22.93 34.19 -6.57
CA ALA A 290 -23.67 35.39 -6.95
C ALA A 290 -22.90 36.22 -8.02
N ALA A 291 -21.58 36.35 -7.89
CA ALA A 291 -20.75 37.03 -8.89
C ALA A 291 -20.68 36.28 -10.24
N LEU A 292 -20.76 34.96 -10.23
CA LEU A 292 -20.82 34.14 -11.44
C LEU A 292 -22.15 34.31 -12.19
N GLY A 293 -23.25 34.49 -11.47
CA GLY A 293 -24.60 34.52 -12.07
C GLY A 293 -24.87 33.27 -12.93
N SER A 294 -25.20 33.45 -14.20
CA SER A 294 -25.40 32.37 -15.18
C SER A 294 -24.11 31.87 -15.83
N SER A 295 -22.95 32.48 -15.53
CA SER A 295 -21.67 32.13 -16.14
C SER A 295 -21.08 30.87 -15.43
N VAL A 296 -20.36 30.07 -16.21
CA VAL A 296 -19.73 28.83 -15.70
C VAL A 296 -18.33 29.02 -15.14
N SER A 297 -17.70 30.18 -15.34
CA SER A 297 -16.33 30.44 -14.85
C SER A 297 -16.05 31.93 -14.66
N LEU A 298 -15.19 32.23 -13.69
CA LEU A 298 -14.55 33.54 -13.50
C LEU A 298 -13.13 33.48 -14.05
N VAL A 299 -12.71 34.54 -14.72
CA VAL A 299 -11.37 34.70 -15.29
C VAL A 299 -10.75 36.04 -14.85
N LEU A 300 -9.44 36.07 -14.72
CA LEU A 300 -8.68 37.32 -14.57
C LEU A 300 -8.69 38.10 -15.89
N PRO A 301 -8.32 39.40 -15.86
CA PRO A 301 -8.12 40.17 -17.10
C PRO A 301 -7.12 39.56 -18.10
N SER A 302 -6.17 38.74 -17.56
CA SER A 302 -5.21 37.95 -18.34
C SER A 302 -5.82 36.76 -19.08
N GLY A 303 -7.11 36.45 -18.86
CA GLY A 303 -7.78 35.26 -19.35
C GLY A 303 -7.59 34.00 -18.49
N GLN A 304 -6.78 34.04 -17.44
CA GLN A 304 -6.58 32.93 -16.56
C GLN A 304 -7.85 32.60 -15.75
N LYS A 305 -8.31 31.37 -15.80
CA LYS A 305 -9.48 30.91 -15.07
C LYS A 305 -9.15 30.75 -13.58
N ILE A 306 -9.93 31.38 -12.71
CA ILE A 306 -9.75 31.37 -11.26
C ILE A 306 -10.86 30.65 -10.50
N ALA A 307 -12.06 30.51 -11.06
CA ALA A 307 -13.14 29.73 -10.47
C ALA A 307 -14.07 29.16 -11.54
N SER A 308 -14.76 28.08 -11.19
CA SER A 308 -15.82 27.53 -12.04
C SER A 308 -16.94 26.92 -11.20
N PHE A 309 -18.17 27.08 -11.69
CA PHE A 309 -19.36 26.49 -11.10
C PHE A 309 -20.20 25.90 -12.23
N LYS A 310 -20.20 24.57 -12.33
CA LYS A 310 -20.89 23.83 -13.38
C LYS A 310 -21.96 22.93 -12.75
N ALA A 311 -23.10 22.79 -13.42
CA ALA A 311 -24.06 21.77 -13.10
C ALA A 311 -23.44 20.38 -13.39
N SER A 312 -23.62 19.45 -12.48
CA SER A 312 -23.33 18.03 -12.69
C SER A 312 -24.61 17.28 -12.97
N ASN A 313 -24.62 16.48 -14.02
CA ASN A 313 -25.75 15.58 -14.28
C ASN A 313 -25.58 14.35 -13.37
N THR A 314 -26.53 14.18 -12.45
CA THR A 314 -26.62 12.98 -11.62
C THR A 314 -27.73 12.11 -12.17
N THR A 315 -27.45 10.85 -12.46
CA THR A 315 -28.48 9.86 -12.79
C THR A 315 -29.21 9.47 -11.53
N VAL A 316 -30.50 9.77 -11.46
CA VAL A 316 -31.38 9.42 -10.34
C VAL A 316 -32.45 8.47 -10.84
N ILE A 317 -32.71 7.40 -10.10
CA ILE A 317 -33.84 6.52 -10.35
C ILE A 317 -35.11 7.25 -9.85
N GLN A 318 -36.00 7.59 -10.77
CA GLN A 318 -37.26 8.31 -10.46
C GLN A 318 -38.33 7.34 -9.95
N THR A 319 -38.24 6.97 -8.67
CA THR A 319 -39.18 6.04 -8.04
C THR A 319 -40.59 6.62 -7.92
N ASP A 320 -40.74 7.94 -7.94
CA ASP A 320 -42.00 8.68 -7.96
C ASP A 320 -42.78 8.51 -9.28
N LYS A 321 -42.12 8.09 -10.36
CA LYS A 321 -42.73 7.82 -11.66
C LYS A 321 -43.03 6.32 -11.89
N MET A 322 -42.67 5.47 -10.95
CA MET A 322 -42.97 4.03 -11.03
C MET A 322 -44.42 3.75 -10.71
N THR A 323 -44.99 2.81 -11.45
CA THR A 323 -46.28 2.24 -11.08
C THR A 323 -46.14 1.44 -9.78
N PRO A 324 -47.23 1.18 -9.03
CA PRO A 324 -47.17 0.39 -7.79
C PRO A 324 -46.50 -0.98 -7.97
N ALA A 325 -46.73 -1.66 -9.10
CA ALA A 325 -46.14 -2.95 -9.41
C ALA A 325 -44.60 -2.86 -9.69
N GLU A 326 -44.16 -1.83 -10.40
CA GLU A 326 -42.73 -1.56 -10.64
C GLU A 326 -42.00 -1.19 -9.35
N LEU A 327 -42.64 -0.38 -8.49
CA LEU A 327 -42.07 0.02 -7.20
C LEU A 327 -41.95 -1.18 -6.25
N GLU A 328 -42.93 -2.08 -6.25
CA GLU A 328 -42.90 -3.34 -5.48
C GLU A 328 -41.74 -4.22 -5.97
N THR A 329 -41.61 -4.41 -7.29
CA THR A 329 -40.51 -5.18 -7.92
C THR A 329 -39.15 -4.57 -7.59
N TYR A 330 -39.00 -3.26 -7.72
CA TYR A 330 -37.78 -2.54 -7.39
C TYR A 330 -37.41 -2.71 -5.91
N SER A 331 -38.42 -2.53 -5.02
CA SER A 331 -38.21 -2.67 -3.57
C SER A 331 -37.85 -4.11 -3.18
N ALA A 332 -38.43 -5.11 -3.83
CA ALA A 332 -38.10 -6.52 -3.63
C ALA A 332 -36.65 -6.83 -4.08
N LEU A 333 -36.24 -6.28 -5.22
CA LEU A 333 -34.85 -6.43 -5.72
C LEU A 333 -33.84 -5.76 -4.77
N ILE A 334 -34.10 -4.53 -4.32
CA ILE A 334 -33.24 -3.84 -3.36
C ILE A 334 -33.14 -4.67 -2.07
N LYS A 335 -34.30 -5.11 -1.51
CA LYS A 335 -34.32 -5.94 -0.29
C LYS A 335 -33.55 -7.26 -0.46
N LYS A 336 -33.68 -7.91 -1.62
CA LYS A 336 -32.99 -9.18 -1.94
C LYS A 336 -31.48 -9.06 -2.04
N TYR A 337 -30.99 -7.96 -2.61
CA TYR A 337 -29.56 -7.77 -2.91
C TYR A 337 -28.86 -6.78 -1.96
N THR A 338 -29.59 -6.14 -1.03
CA THR A 338 -28.97 -5.31 0.00
C THR A 338 -28.66 -6.18 1.21
N ILE A 339 -27.39 -6.35 1.52
CA ILE A 339 -26.92 -6.96 2.77
C ILE A 339 -26.40 -5.86 3.69
N LYS A 340 -26.77 -5.91 4.97
CA LYS A 340 -26.10 -5.10 5.99
C LYS A 340 -24.76 -5.73 6.27
N GLN A 341 -23.71 -5.19 5.67
CA GLN A 341 -22.36 -5.51 6.12
C GLN A 341 -22.03 -4.69 7.37
N PRO A 342 -21.45 -5.31 8.41
CA PRO A 342 -20.91 -4.54 9.52
C PRO A 342 -19.91 -3.50 8.97
N SER A 343 -20.00 -2.27 9.43
CA SER A 343 -19.01 -1.24 9.07
C SER A 343 -17.66 -1.67 9.63
N GLU A 344 -16.65 -1.75 8.76
CA GLU A 344 -15.26 -1.99 9.17
C GLU A 344 -14.64 -0.77 9.85
N THR A 345 -15.36 0.35 9.91
CA THR A 345 -14.88 1.60 10.48
C THR A 345 -15.66 2.00 11.72
N ARG A 346 -14.94 2.41 12.75
CA ARG A 346 -15.51 3.05 13.95
C ARG A 346 -15.41 4.56 13.79
N THR A 347 -16.46 5.28 14.17
CA THR A 347 -16.47 6.75 14.13
C THR A 347 -16.22 7.30 15.53
N LEU A 348 -15.15 8.06 15.70
CA LEU A 348 -14.92 8.81 16.94
C LEU A 348 -15.93 9.95 17.04
N ARG A 349 -16.67 9.98 18.17
CA ARG A 349 -17.55 11.10 18.53
C ARG A 349 -17.13 11.63 19.89
N VAL A 350 -16.68 12.86 19.95
CA VAL A 350 -16.34 13.53 21.19
C VAL A 350 -17.47 14.52 21.55
N ASN A 351 -18.18 14.23 22.65
CA ASN A 351 -19.28 15.05 23.17
C ASN A 351 -18.81 15.73 24.48
N TYR A 352 -17.64 16.36 24.45
CA TYR A 352 -17.14 17.10 25.63
C TYR A 352 -17.96 18.38 25.78
N LYS A 353 -18.65 18.52 26.92
CA LYS A 353 -19.25 19.77 27.38
C LYS A 353 -18.59 20.11 28.69
N GLU A 354 -18.04 21.31 28.80
CA GLU A 354 -17.67 21.85 30.10
C GLU A 354 -18.95 21.98 30.95
N ASN A 355 -19.02 21.22 32.05
CA ASN A 355 -20.06 21.45 33.02
C ASN A 355 -19.73 22.79 33.71
N GLU A 356 -20.62 23.80 33.56
CA GLU A 356 -20.62 25.05 34.30
C GLU A 356 -20.71 24.77 35.81
#